data_6dd90bb7a9ebeb12312ac3fff7574a70
#
_entry.id   6dd90bb7a9ebeb12312ac3fff7574a70
#
_cell.length_a   1.000
_cell.length_b   1.000
_cell.length_c   1.000
_cell.angle_alpha   90.00
_cell.angle_beta   90.00
_cell.angle_gamma   90.00
#
_symmetry.space_group_name_H-M   'P 1'
#
loop_
_entity.id
_entity.type
_entity.pdbx_description
1 polymer ?
#
loop_
_entity_poly.entity_id
_entity_poly.type
_entity_poly.pdbx_seq_one_letter_code
_entity_poly.pdbx_strand_id
1 'polypeptide(L)'
;LDSALSGSFRGIYIQGEDIAQSDPSTQHVAAALTAMDCVIVQDLFLNETAKFAHVFLPGTSFLEKDGTFTNAERRINRVRPVMTSRTGRSEWEATCALSEAMGYPMPYESAAEIMDEIAELTPTFAGVSFDLLDRLGSVQWPCNDQAPTGTPIMHKDRFVRGEGQFVTTPYVPTDERSTRKFPLLLTTGRILSQYNVGAQTRRTENVVWHAEDVLDIHEADAEARGLKDGDWLEIASRAGQTRMRARISDDIPAGVVYTTFHHPISGTNVITTDNSDWATNCPEYKVTAVEIRPSSGQVA
;
A
#
# COMPACT_ATOMS: atom_id res chain seq x y z
N LEU A 1 11.53 -1.62 10.34
CA LEU A 1 12.31 -0.36 10.24
C LEU A 1 13.15 -0.10 11.49
N ASP A 2 12.67 -0.42 12.70
CA ASP A 2 13.43 -0.26 13.96
C ASP A 2 14.76 -1.01 13.95
N SER A 3 14.78 -2.18 13.35
CA SER A 3 16.00 -2.98 13.18
C SER A 3 17.06 -2.28 12.31
N ALA A 4 16.64 -1.41 11.37
CA ALA A 4 17.55 -0.59 10.59
C ALA A 4 18.18 0.53 11.45
N LEU A 5 17.35 1.19 12.26
CA LEU A 5 17.80 2.23 13.18
C LEU A 5 18.75 1.70 14.26
N SER A 6 18.56 0.45 14.69
CA SER A 6 19.48 -0.23 15.62
C SER A 6 20.75 -0.77 14.96
N GLY A 7 20.87 -0.70 13.62
CA GLY A 7 22.03 -1.20 12.85
C GLY A 7 22.05 -2.73 12.66
N SER A 8 21.02 -3.45 13.12
CA SER A 8 20.93 -4.90 12.93
C SER A 8 20.36 -5.32 11.56
N PHE A 9 19.72 -4.41 10.84
CA PHE A 9 19.21 -4.59 9.49
C PHE A 9 19.85 -3.54 8.56
N ARG A 10 20.70 -3.98 7.65
CA ARG A 10 21.62 -3.13 6.92
C ARG A 10 21.32 -2.95 5.44
N GLY A 11 20.42 -3.76 4.88
CA GLY A 11 20.09 -3.68 3.47
C GLY A 11 18.66 -4.14 3.19
N ILE A 12 18.04 -3.57 2.15
CA ILE A 12 16.69 -3.89 1.72
C ILE A 12 16.58 -3.87 0.20
N TYR A 13 15.81 -4.79 -0.35
CA TYR A 13 15.33 -4.77 -1.72
C TYR A 13 13.82 -4.55 -1.73
N ILE A 14 13.38 -3.44 -2.29
CA ILE A 14 11.99 -3.00 -2.36
C ILE A 14 11.53 -3.13 -3.81
N GLN A 15 10.48 -3.90 -4.04
CA GLN A 15 9.96 -4.17 -5.37
C GLN A 15 8.50 -3.75 -5.48
N GLY A 16 8.22 -2.75 -6.34
CA GLY A 16 6.87 -2.31 -6.66
C GLY A 16 6.13 -1.64 -5.52
N GLU A 17 6.84 -1.01 -4.58
CA GLU A 17 6.24 -0.34 -3.43
C GLU A 17 6.91 0.98 -3.08
N ASP A 18 6.12 1.99 -2.73
CA ASP A 18 6.58 3.31 -2.34
C ASP A 18 6.40 3.53 -0.82
N ILE A 19 7.22 2.82 -0.02
CA ILE A 19 7.10 2.81 1.45
C ILE A 19 7.36 4.18 2.07
N ALA A 20 8.15 5.04 1.44
CA ALA A 20 8.38 6.40 1.94
C ALA A 20 7.12 7.29 1.84
N GLN A 21 6.14 6.90 1.00
CA GLN A 21 4.84 7.56 0.91
C GLN A 21 3.72 6.74 1.56
N SER A 22 3.77 5.40 1.47
CA SER A 22 2.67 4.54 1.93
C SER A 22 2.67 4.30 3.43
N ASP A 23 3.84 4.20 4.04
CA ASP A 23 3.94 3.81 5.44
C ASP A 23 3.68 5.00 6.39
N PRO A 24 3.14 4.75 7.58
CA PRO A 24 2.92 5.80 8.56
C PRO A 24 4.23 6.34 9.09
N SER A 25 4.19 7.52 9.70
CA SER A 25 5.37 8.15 10.29
C SER A 25 6.52 8.29 9.29
N THR A 26 6.29 9.03 8.20
CA THR A 26 7.26 9.20 7.09
C THR A 26 8.67 9.57 7.57
N GLN A 27 8.79 10.33 8.67
CA GLN A 27 10.10 10.67 9.25
C GLN A 27 10.85 9.44 9.77
N HIS A 28 10.14 8.51 10.39
CA HIS A 28 10.71 7.24 10.87
C HIS A 28 11.16 6.37 9.70
N VAL A 29 10.33 6.27 8.64
CA VAL A 29 10.68 5.54 7.41
C VAL A 29 11.91 6.13 6.75
N ALA A 30 11.96 7.46 6.57
CA ALA A 30 13.09 8.15 5.97
C ALA A 30 14.39 7.93 6.78
N ALA A 31 14.31 8.03 8.11
CA ALA A 31 15.44 7.77 8.99
C ALA A 31 15.95 6.32 8.86
N ALA A 32 15.04 5.34 8.82
CA ALA A 32 15.38 3.93 8.68
C ALA A 32 16.04 3.63 7.31
N LEU A 33 15.49 4.15 6.21
CA LEU A 33 16.07 3.99 4.87
C LEU A 33 17.45 4.64 4.76
N THR A 34 17.62 5.82 5.38
CA THR A 34 18.92 6.54 5.40
C THR A 34 19.99 5.82 6.22
N ALA A 35 19.59 5.07 7.25
CA ALA A 35 20.49 4.34 8.12
C ALA A 35 21.03 3.03 7.49
N MET A 36 20.44 2.55 6.40
CA MET A 36 20.85 1.32 5.74
C MET A 36 22.08 1.53 4.84
N ASP A 37 22.94 0.52 4.79
CA ASP A 37 24.12 0.52 3.92
C ASP A 37 23.76 0.30 2.44
N CYS A 38 22.66 -0.42 2.17
CA CYS A 38 22.24 -0.75 0.83
C CYS A 38 20.71 -0.74 0.73
N VAL A 39 20.17 0.17 -0.07
CA VAL A 39 18.76 0.23 -0.45
C VAL A 39 18.68 0.04 -1.95
N ILE A 40 18.02 -1.04 -2.39
CA ILE A 40 17.74 -1.34 -3.79
C ILE A 40 16.25 -1.16 -4.00
N VAL A 41 15.86 -0.35 -4.98
CA VAL A 41 14.45 -0.12 -5.34
C VAL A 41 14.23 -0.55 -6.77
N GLN A 42 13.22 -1.39 -7.01
CA GLN A 42 12.75 -1.73 -8.35
C GLN A 42 11.31 -1.28 -8.50
N ASP A 43 11.07 -0.33 -9.40
CA ASP A 43 9.74 0.21 -9.65
C ASP A 43 9.62 0.74 -11.09
N LEU A 44 8.38 1.04 -11.50
CA LEU A 44 8.06 1.67 -12.78
C LEU A 44 8.52 3.13 -12.85
N PHE A 45 8.52 3.81 -11.71
CA PHE A 45 8.78 5.25 -11.61
C PHE A 45 9.74 5.54 -10.47
N LEU A 46 10.52 6.61 -10.64
CA LEU A 46 11.27 7.21 -9.54
C LEU A 46 10.27 7.85 -8.57
N ASN A 47 9.87 7.07 -7.58
CA ASN A 47 8.93 7.42 -6.52
C ASN A 47 9.64 8.05 -5.30
N GLU A 48 8.92 8.27 -4.20
CA GLU A 48 9.50 8.87 -2.99
C GLU A 48 10.56 7.96 -2.34
N THR A 49 10.34 6.65 -2.36
CA THR A 49 11.29 5.64 -1.85
C THR A 49 12.59 5.61 -2.67
N ALA A 50 12.49 5.83 -3.99
CA ALA A 50 13.66 5.87 -4.87
C ALA A 50 14.65 6.99 -4.53
N LYS A 51 14.25 8.04 -3.80
CA LYS A 51 15.13 9.10 -3.31
C LYS A 51 16.17 8.58 -2.31
N PHE A 52 15.92 7.45 -1.67
CA PHE A 52 16.81 6.79 -0.71
C PHE A 52 17.60 5.64 -1.34
N ALA A 53 17.33 5.30 -2.60
CA ALA A 53 17.93 4.15 -3.25
C ALA A 53 19.41 4.37 -3.56
N HIS A 54 20.25 3.40 -3.21
CA HIS A 54 21.62 3.29 -3.68
C HIS A 54 21.67 2.72 -5.09
N VAL A 55 20.70 1.84 -5.43
CA VAL A 55 20.50 1.25 -6.75
C VAL A 55 19.02 1.31 -7.10
N PHE A 56 18.71 1.83 -8.29
CA PHE A 56 17.38 1.78 -8.85
C PHE A 56 17.35 0.84 -10.07
N LEU A 57 16.47 -0.15 -10.02
CA LEU A 57 16.24 -1.09 -11.11
C LEU A 57 14.89 -0.74 -11.77
N PRO A 58 14.85 -0.53 -13.09
CA PRO A 58 13.58 -0.26 -13.76
C PRO A 58 12.69 -1.51 -13.76
N GLY A 59 11.43 -1.34 -13.36
CA GLY A 59 10.41 -2.38 -13.40
C GLY A 59 9.64 -2.42 -14.72
N THR A 60 8.79 -3.43 -14.89
CA THR A 60 7.88 -3.59 -16.02
C THR A 60 6.43 -3.42 -15.59
N SER A 61 5.64 -2.77 -16.44
CA SER A 61 4.19 -2.69 -16.21
C SER A 61 3.51 -4.05 -16.45
N PHE A 62 2.27 -4.18 -15.98
CA PHE A 62 1.47 -5.39 -16.24
C PHE A 62 1.17 -5.60 -17.74
N LEU A 63 1.34 -4.57 -18.58
CA LEU A 63 1.19 -4.64 -20.03
C LEU A 63 2.41 -5.27 -20.74
N GLU A 64 3.55 -5.36 -20.05
CA GLU A 64 4.84 -5.75 -20.58
C GLU A 64 5.30 -7.15 -20.13
N LYS A 65 4.54 -7.82 -19.25
CA LYS A 65 4.95 -9.08 -18.63
C LYS A 65 3.92 -10.18 -18.73
N ASP A 66 4.41 -11.41 -18.62
CA ASP A 66 3.64 -12.64 -18.51
C ASP A 66 3.55 -13.10 -17.07
N GLY A 67 2.42 -13.70 -16.69
CA GLY A 67 2.26 -14.20 -15.33
C GLY A 67 0.81 -14.33 -14.89
N THR A 68 0.61 -14.18 -13.59
CA THR A 68 -0.71 -14.22 -12.96
C THR A 68 -0.87 -13.12 -11.94
N PHE A 69 -2.11 -12.62 -11.76
CA PHE A 69 -2.50 -11.76 -10.66
C PHE A 69 -3.63 -12.40 -9.85
N THR A 70 -3.49 -12.39 -8.55
CA THR A 70 -4.56 -12.84 -7.64
C THR A 70 -5.25 -11.62 -7.04
N ASN A 71 -6.57 -11.53 -7.18
CA ASN A 71 -7.38 -10.43 -6.65
C ASN A 71 -7.98 -10.75 -5.27
N ALA A 72 -8.72 -9.78 -4.70
CA ALA A 72 -9.32 -9.89 -3.37
C ALA A 72 -10.42 -10.97 -3.29
N GLU A 73 -11.01 -11.41 -4.40
CA GLU A 73 -11.95 -12.55 -4.44
C GLU A 73 -11.26 -13.92 -4.57
N ARG A 74 -9.95 -13.98 -4.33
CA ARG A 74 -9.11 -15.18 -4.46
C ARG A 74 -8.98 -15.69 -5.89
N ARG A 75 -9.25 -14.84 -6.89
CA ARG A 75 -9.20 -15.21 -8.29
C ARG A 75 -7.81 -15.00 -8.86
N ILE A 76 -7.23 -16.09 -9.33
CA ILE A 76 -5.95 -16.11 -10.05
C ILE A 76 -6.27 -15.85 -11.52
N ASN A 77 -5.84 -14.70 -12.03
CA ASN A 77 -6.09 -14.26 -13.40
C ASN A 77 -4.84 -14.42 -14.24
N ARG A 78 -5.02 -14.90 -15.46
CA ARG A 78 -3.95 -14.99 -16.44
C ARG A 78 -3.63 -13.60 -16.99
N VAL A 79 -2.34 -13.21 -16.99
CA VAL A 79 -1.81 -11.96 -17.54
C VAL A 79 -0.91 -12.29 -18.71
N ARG A 80 -1.05 -11.57 -19.82
CA ARG A 80 -0.24 -11.72 -21.03
C ARG A 80 0.30 -10.38 -21.46
N PRO A 81 1.55 -10.30 -21.96
CA PRO A 81 2.10 -9.06 -22.46
C PRO A 81 1.33 -8.60 -23.71
N VAL A 82 1.02 -7.32 -23.76
CA VAL A 82 0.40 -6.65 -24.92
C VAL A 82 1.35 -5.69 -25.60
N MET A 83 2.51 -5.45 -24.99
CA MET A 83 3.58 -4.63 -25.56
C MET A 83 4.95 -5.16 -25.15
N THR A 84 5.97 -4.83 -25.91
CA THR A 84 7.35 -5.23 -25.62
C THR A 84 7.88 -4.46 -24.40
N SER A 85 8.53 -5.19 -23.50
CA SER A 85 9.21 -4.58 -22.36
C SER A 85 10.31 -3.62 -22.82
N ARG A 86 10.32 -2.43 -22.24
CA ARG A 86 11.37 -1.43 -22.46
C ARG A 86 12.63 -1.71 -21.65
N THR A 87 12.51 -2.44 -20.55
CA THR A 87 13.61 -2.76 -19.65
C THR A 87 14.32 -4.06 -20.05
N GLY A 88 13.67 -4.88 -20.88
CA GLY A 88 14.14 -6.17 -21.34
C GLY A 88 14.10 -7.30 -20.31
N ARG A 89 13.64 -7.01 -19.08
CA ARG A 89 13.49 -7.98 -18.00
C ARG A 89 12.25 -7.65 -17.15
N SER A 90 11.51 -8.69 -16.81
CA SER A 90 10.47 -8.62 -15.77
C SER A 90 11.10 -8.66 -14.37
N GLU A 91 10.29 -8.42 -13.35
CA GLU A 91 10.74 -8.40 -11.96
C GLU A 91 11.22 -9.77 -11.50
N TRP A 92 10.56 -10.87 -11.91
CA TRP A 92 11.01 -12.19 -11.54
C TRP A 92 12.35 -12.57 -12.20
N GLU A 93 12.57 -12.17 -13.46
CA GLU A 93 13.85 -12.36 -14.15
C GLU A 93 14.98 -11.53 -13.49
N ALA A 94 14.67 -10.30 -13.04
CA ALA A 94 15.62 -9.50 -12.28
C ALA A 94 15.95 -10.14 -10.92
N THR A 95 14.94 -10.73 -10.25
CA THR A 95 15.11 -11.45 -8.99
C THR A 95 15.98 -12.71 -9.19
N CYS A 96 15.76 -13.47 -10.25
CA CYS A 96 16.60 -14.64 -10.59
C CYS A 96 18.06 -14.22 -10.86
N ALA A 97 18.26 -13.14 -11.62
CA ALA A 97 19.62 -12.65 -11.90
C ALA A 97 20.34 -12.16 -10.64
N LEU A 98 19.62 -11.51 -9.73
CA LEU A 98 20.17 -11.10 -8.43
C LEU A 98 20.54 -12.31 -7.57
N SER A 99 19.66 -13.30 -7.50
CA SER A 99 19.88 -14.55 -6.77
C SER A 99 21.09 -15.32 -7.30
N GLU A 100 21.23 -15.42 -8.62
CA GLU A 100 22.40 -16.01 -9.27
C GLU A 100 23.70 -15.27 -8.89
N ALA A 101 23.69 -13.93 -8.95
CA ALA A 101 24.82 -13.12 -8.56
C ALA A 101 25.21 -13.29 -7.08
N MET A 102 24.25 -13.65 -6.23
CA MET A 102 24.45 -13.97 -4.80
C MET A 102 24.87 -15.43 -4.56
N GLY A 103 25.01 -16.24 -5.61
CA GLY A 103 25.43 -17.64 -5.52
C GLY A 103 24.29 -18.63 -5.24
N TYR A 104 23.05 -18.22 -5.40
CA TYR A 104 21.87 -19.07 -5.26
C TYR A 104 21.04 -19.03 -6.56
N PRO A 105 21.37 -19.84 -7.56
CA PRO A 105 20.68 -19.82 -8.86
C PRO A 105 19.23 -20.28 -8.72
N MET A 106 18.31 -19.56 -9.34
CA MET A 106 16.92 -19.92 -9.54
C MET A 106 16.67 -20.05 -11.05
N PRO A 107 16.80 -21.26 -11.63
CA PRO A 107 16.88 -21.47 -13.07
C PRO A 107 15.49 -21.56 -13.73
N TYR A 108 14.61 -20.62 -13.47
CA TYR A 108 13.32 -20.53 -14.15
C TYR A 108 13.47 -19.93 -15.54
N GLU A 109 12.84 -20.54 -16.51
CA GLU A 109 12.79 -20.09 -17.90
C GLU A 109 11.47 -19.36 -18.22
N SER A 110 10.43 -19.54 -17.37
CA SER A 110 9.12 -18.95 -17.58
C SER A 110 8.34 -18.71 -16.28
N ALA A 111 7.36 -17.82 -16.34
CA ALA A 111 6.41 -17.64 -15.25
C ALA A 111 5.50 -18.88 -15.04
N ALA A 112 5.37 -19.74 -16.05
CA ALA A 112 4.65 -21.02 -15.91
C ALA A 112 5.38 -21.97 -14.97
N GLU A 113 6.70 -22.13 -15.11
CA GLU A 113 7.51 -22.96 -14.21
C GLU A 113 7.45 -22.47 -12.75
N ILE A 114 7.44 -21.16 -12.55
CA ILE A 114 7.25 -20.58 -11.21
C ILE A 114 5.86 -20.95 -10.65
N MET A 115 4.81 -20.92 -11.49
CA MET A 115 3.46 -21.33 -11.06
C MET A 115 3.40 -22.83 -10.76
N ASP A 116 4.10 -23.67 -11.52
CA ASP A 116 4.16 -25.10 -11.28
C ASP A 116 4.80 -25.41 -9.92
N GLU A 117 5.89 -24.73 -9.56
CA GLU A 117 6.49 -24.85 -8.22
C GLU A 117 5.58 -24.31 -7.13
N ILE A 118 4.88 -23.19 -7.34
CA ILE A 118 3.87 -22.67 -6.40
C ILE A 118 2.77 -23.73 -6.19
N ALA A 119 2.31 -24.37 -7.24
CA ALA A 119 1.28 -25.42 -7.17
C ALA A 119 1.78 -26.66 -6.40
N GLU A 120 3.03 -27.04 -6.57
CA GLU A 120 3.64 -28.16 -5.85
C GLU A 120 3.76 -27.87 -4.33
N LEU A 121 4.18 -26.65 -3.97
CA LEU A 121 4.44 -26.26 -2.59
C LEU A 121 3.21 -25.77 -1.84
N THR A 122 2.11 -25.40 -2.54
CA THR A 122 0.94 -24.76 -1.94
C THR A 122 -0.33 -25.59 -2.18
N PRO A 123 -0.80 -26.37 -1.20
CA PRO A 123 -1.95 -27.28 -1.38
C PRO A 123 -3.23 -26.62 -1.90
N THR A 124 -3.43 -25.33 -1.63
CA THR A 124 -4.59 -24.56 -2.15
C THR A 124 -4.43 -24.17 -3.61
N PHE A 125 -3.24 -24.31 -4.19
CA PHE A 125 -2.89 -24.02 -5.58
C PHE A 125 -2.56 -25.28 -6.39
N ALA A 126 -2.62 -26.48 -5.80
CA ALA A 126 -2.12 -27.71 -6.39
C ALA A 126 -2.72 -28.08 -7.76
N GLY A 127 -3.88 -27.56 -8.11
CA GLY A 127 -4.50 -27.75 -9.42
C GLY A 127 -4.33 -26.56 -10.38
N VAL A 128 -3.60 -25.51 -9.98
CA VAL A 128 -3.40 -24.33 -10.82
C VAL A 128 -2.24 -24.55 -11.79
N SER A 129 -2.50 -24.35 -13.07
CA SER A 129 -1.48 -24.36 -14.11
C SER A 129 -1.79 -23.30 -15.16
N PHE A 130 -0.80 -22.91 -15.96
CA PHE A 130 -1.03 -22.00 -17.08
C PHE A 130 -2.00 -22.59 -18.10
N ASP A 131 -1.93 -23.89 -18.37
CA ASP A 131 -2.87 -24.58 -19.27
C ASP A 131 -4.32 -24.46 -18.76
N LEU A 132 -4.54 -24.63 -17.44
CA LEU A 132 -5.85 -24.44 -16.84
C LEU A 132 -6.32 -22.99 -16.97
N LEU A 133 -5.45 -22.04 -16.64
CA LEU A 133 -5.75 -20.61 -16.72
C LEU A 133 -5.96 -20.12 -18.15
N ASP A 134 -5.23 -20.64 -19.12
CA ASP A 134 -5.41 -20.33 -20.54
C ASP A 134 -6.76 -20.82 -21.08
N ARG A 135 -7.23 -21.94 -20.56
CA ARG A 135 -8.53 -22.53 -20.92
C ARG A 135 -9.72 -21.85 -20.24
N LEU A 136 -9.58 -21.50 -18.94
CA LEU A 136 -10.66 -20.95 -18.13
C LEU A 136 -10.59 -19.41 -17.99
N GLY A 137 -9.47 -18.78 -18.32
CA GLY A 137 -9.19 -17.36 -18.11
C GLY A 137 -8.76 -17.05 -16.67
N SER A 138 -9.39 -17.69 -15.68
CA SER A 138 -9.09 -17.50 -14.25
C SER A 138 -9.69 -18.61 -13.40
N VAL A 139 -9.14 -18.84 -12.21
CA VAL A 139 -9.72 -19.74 -11.19
C VAL A 139 -9.68 -19.10 -9.81
N GLN A 140 -10.63 -19.46 -8.95
CA GLN A 140 -10.61 -19.08 -7.54
C GLN A 140 -9.99 -20.19 -6.70
N TRP A 141 -8.93 -19.89 -5.95
CA TRP A 141 -8.35 -20.88 -5.03
C TRP A 141 -9.26 -21.10 -3.79
N PRO A 142 -9.25 -22.27 -3.15
CA PRO A 142 -8.53 -23.51 -3.48
C PRO A 142 -8.89 -24.08 -4.84
N CYS A 143 -7.83 -24.50 -5.58
CA CYS A 143 -7.94 -25.24 -6.83
C CYS A 143 -7.03 -26.48 -6.70
N ASN A 144 -7.60 -27.66 -6.65
CA ASN A 144 -6.92 -28.94 -6.43
C ASN A 144 -7.79 -30.11 -6.93
N ASP A 145 -7.42 -31.34 -6.64
CA ASP A 145 -8.17 -32.54 -7.07
C ASP A 145 -9.63 -32.56 -6.60
N GLN A 146 -9.95 -31.95 -5.46
CA GLN A 146 -11.32 -31.85 -4.93
C GLN A 146 -12.13 -30.74 -5.61
N ALA A 147 -11.45 -29.73 -6.15
CA ALA A 147 -12.04 -28.59 -6.82
C ALA A 147 -11.21 -28.22 -8.08
N PRO A 148 -11.22 -29.03 -9.13
CA PRO A 148 -10.32 -28.88 -10.27
C PRO A 148 -10.60 -27.64 -11.13
N THR A 149 -11.74 -26.98 -10.96
CA THR A 149 -12.11 -25.71 -11.61
C THR A 149 -12.15 -24.54 -10.62
N GLY A 150 -11.63 -24.75 -9.41
CA GLY A 150 -11.60 -23.76 -8.34
C GLY A 150 -12.81 -23.78 -7.40
N THR A 151 -12.77 -22.95 -6.37
CA THR A 151 -13.72 -22.89 -5.27
C THR A 151 -14.37 -21.50 -5.19
N PRO A 152 -15.51 -21.26 -5.87
CA PRO A 152 -16.17 -19.95 -5.85
C PRO A 152 -16.66 -19.53 -4.45
N ILE A 153 -17.15 -20.47 -3.66
CA ILE A 153 -17.69 -20.22 -2.31
C ILE A 153 -16.89 -21.04 -1.29
N MET A 154 -16.20 -20.34 -0.39
CA MET A 154 -15.46 -20.96 0.71
C MET A 154 -16.41 -21.43 1.82
N HIS A 155 -16.00 -22.50 2.51
CA HIS A 155 -16.67 -22.97 3.74
C HIS A 155 -18.17 -23.24 3.57
N LYS A 156 -18.59 -23.72 2.39
CA LYS A 156 -20.00 -23.96 2.07
C LYS A 156 -20.65 -24.95 3.02
N ASP A 157 -19.99 -26.08 3.30
CA ASP A 157 -20.51 -27.16 4.13
C ASP A 157 -19.87 -27.21 5.52
N ARG A 158 -18.57 -26.87 5.61
CA ARG A 158 -17.81 -26.84 6.87
C ARG A 158 -16.54 -25.99 6.71
N PHE A 159 -15.94 -25.56 7.82
CA PHE A 159 -14.62 -24.97 7.82
C PHE A 159 -13.54 -26.03 7.58
N VAL A 160 -12.35 -25.62 7.08
CA VAL A 160 -11.21 -26.52 6.89
C VAL A 160 -10.82 -27.22 8.20
N ARG A 161 -10.91 -26.51 9.33
CA ARG A 161 -10.67 -27.05 10.68
C ARG A 161 -11.84 -27.85 11.26
N GLY A 162 -12.94 -28.04 10.52
CA GLY A 162 -14.16 -28.69 10.98
C GLY A 162 -15.23 -27.68 11.37
N GLU A 163 -15.33 -27.32 12.64
CA GLU A 163 -16.27 -26.32 13.15
C GLU A 163 -15.64 -24.93 13.29
N GLY A 164 -16.47 -23.89 13.26
CA GLY A 164 -16.05 -22.53 13.56
C GLY A 164 -15.68 -22.38 15.03
N GLN A 165 -14.65 -21.60 15.30
CA GLN A 165 -14.22 -21.30 16.66
C GLN A 165 -14.48 -19.82 16.99
N PHE A 166 -15.23 -19.58 18.05
CA PHE A 166 -15.34 -18.24 18.63
C PHE A 166 -14.11 -17.93 19.47
N VAL A 167 -13.50 -16.79 19.21
CA VAL A 167 -12.38 -16.29 19.98
C VAL A 167 -12.80 -14.99 20.66
N THR A 168 -12.72 -14.95 21.99
CA THR A 168 -12.96 -13.73 22.73
C THR A 168 -11.80 -12.77 22.53
N THR A 169 -12.09 -11.61 21.94
CA THR A 169 -11.10 -10.56 21.73
C THR A 169 -11.49 -9.35 22.58
N PRO A 170 -10.65 -8.94 23.54
CA PRO A 170 -10.91 -7.74 24.32
C PRO A 170 -10.81 -6.49 23.42
N TYR A 171 -11.63 -5.49 23.71
CA TYR A 171 -11.45 -4.19 23.10
C TYR A 171 -10.22 -3.49 23.68
N VAL A 172 -9.27 -3.14 22.82
CA VAL A 172 -8.10 -2.32 23.17
C VAL A 172 -8.32 -0.95 22.54
N PRO A 173 -8.51 0.11 23.35
CA PRO A 173 -8.70 1.45 22.83
C PRO A 173 -7.41 1.97 22.18
N THR A 174 -7.55 2.80 21.15
CA THR A 174 -6.41 3.52 20.56
C THR A 174 -5.76 4.46 21.57
N ASP A 175 -4.45 4.68 21.43
CA ASP A 175 -3.71 5.72 22.18
C ASP A 175 -3.91 7.11 21.55
N GLU A 176 -4.40 7.18 20.31
CA GLU A 176 -4.71 8.41 19.59
C GLU A 176 -6.08 8.98 20.03
N ARG A 177 -6.06 9.70 21.16
CA ARG A 177 -7.25 10.35 21.72
C ARG A 177 -7.18 11.86 21.50
N SER A 178 -8.34 12.46 21.22
CA SER A 178 -8.46 13.90 21.20
C SER A 178 -8.09 14.51 22.55
N THR A 179 -7.39 15.63 22.50
CA THR A 179 -6.92 16.39 23.67
C THR A 179 -7.14 17.88 23.42
N ARG A 180 -6.92 18.71 24.44
CA ARG A 180 -6.97 20.17 24.25
C ARG A 180 -5.99 20.68 23.18
N LYS A 181 -4.84 20.00 23.00
CA LYS A 181 -3.84 20.37 21.99
C LYS A 181 -4.18 19.83 20.60
N PHE A 182 -4.78 18.66 20.52
CA PHE A 182 -5.18 17.98 19.29
C PHE A 182 -6.66 17.60 19.39
N PRO A 183 -7.59 18.55 19.14
CA PRO A 183 -8.99 18.38 19.46
C PRO A 183 -9.79 17.58 18.42
N LEU A 184 -9.26 17.39 17.22
CA LEU A 184 -9.92 16.68 16.15
C LEU A 184 -9.30 15.28 15.94
N LEU A 185 -10.09 14.37 15.37
CA LEU A 185 -9.62 13.06 14.94
C LEU A 185 -9.54 13.02 13.42
N LEU A 186 -8.35 12.77 12.89
CA LEU A 186 -8.14 12.51 11.48
C LEU A 186 -8.39 11.02 11.18
N THR A 187 -9.17 10.76 10.15
CA THR A 187 -9.19 9.46 9.46
C THR A 187 -8.69 9.61 8.03
N THR A 188 -7.96 8.60 7.55
CA THR A 188 -7.43 8.60 6.18
C THR A 188 -8.11 7.56 5.32
N GLY A 189 -8.16 7.76 4.02
CA GLY A 189 -8.79 6.83 3.11
C GLY A 189 -8.31 6.95 1.67
N ARG A 190 -9.02 6.23 0.81
CA ARG A 190 -8.82 6.21 -0.64
C ARG A 190 -10.05 6.77 -1.34
N ILE A 191 -9.85 7.26 -2.57
CA ILE A 191 -10.90 7.68 -3.48
C ILE A 191 -10.87 6.81 -4.74
N LEU A 192 -11.99 6.73 -5.47
CA LEU A 192 -12.12 5.83 -6.62
C LEU A 192 -11.20 6.18 -7.80
N SER A 193 -10.81 7.45 -7.93
CA SER A 193 -9.97 7.91 -9.03
C SER A 193 -8.47 7.65 -8.83
N GLN A 194 -8.04 7.27 -7.61
CA GLN A 194 -6.64 7.04 -7.28
C GLN A 194 -6.43 5.68 -6.63
N TYR A 195 -5.33 5.02 -6.94
CA TYR A 195 -4.97 3.72 -6.40
C TYR A 195 -3.76 3.83 -5.48
N ASN A 196 -3.89 3.36 -4.24
CA ASN A 196 -2.86 3.43 -3.19
C ASN A 196 -2.25 4.84 -3.10
N VAL A 197 -0.92 4.95 -3.16
CA VAL A 197 -0.20 6.24 -3.13
C VAL A 197 -0.24 7.00 -4.46
N GLY A 198 -1.04 6.55 -5.42
CA GLY A 198 -1.25 7.23 -6.70
C GLY A 198 -0.07 7.16 -7.67
N ALA A 199 0.95 6.33 -7.43
CA ALA A 199 2.15 6.27 -8.26
C ALA A 199 1.86 6.08 -9.76
N GLN A 200 0.90 5.24 -10.11
CA GLN A 200 0.45 5.06 -11.49
C GLN A 200 -0.70 6.01 -11.85
N THR A 201 -1.75 6.06 -11.03
CA THR A 201 -3.00 6.76 -11.36
C THR A 201 -2.87 8.27 -11.46
N ARG A 202 -1.94 8.90 -10.71
CA ARG A 202 -1.60 10.32 -10.88
C ARG A 202 -0.97 10.66 -12.24
N ARG A 203 -0.49 9.65 -12.99
CA ARG A 203 0.10 9.79 -14.32
C ARG A 203 -0.88 9.48 -15.46
N THR A 204 -2.16 9.34 -15.12
CA THR A 204 -3.27 9.11 -16.05
C THR A 204 -4.25 10.26 -15.99
N GLU A 205 -5.28 10.24 -16.86
CA GLU A 205 -6.36 11.22 -16.86
C GLU A 205 -7.14 11.29 -15.53
N ASN A 206 -7.00 10.31 -14.66
CA ASN A 206 -7.62 10.31 -13.33
C ASN A 206 -7.20 11.51 -12.46
N VAL A 207 -6.04 12.10 -12.73
CA VAL A 207 -5.58 13.31 -12.03
C VAL A 207 -6.52 14.51 -12.21
N VAL A 208 -7.29 14.54 -13.31
CA VAL A 208 -8.26 15.61 -13.59
C VAL A 208 -9.38 15.64 -12.55
N TRP A 209 -9.75 14.50 -11.99
CA TRP A 209 -10.81 14.42 -10.98
C TRP A 209 -10.35 14.81 -9.57
N HIS A 210 -9.08 14.52 -9.24
CA HIS A 210 -8.50 14.84 -7.93
C HIS A 210 -7.00 15.14 -8.12
N ALA A 211 -6.69 16.40 -8.31
CA ALA A 211 -5.33 16.88 -8.58
C ALA A 211 -4.45 16.99 -7.33
N GLU A 212 -5.06 17.00 -6.14
CA GLU A 212 -4.39 17.14 -4.85
C GLU A 212 -5.17 16.41 -3.75
N ASP A 213 -4.52 16.08 -2.64
CA ASP A 213 -5.18 15.65 -1.42
C ASP A 213 -5.72 16.91 -0.72
N VAL A 214 -6.96 16.86 -0.27
CA VAL A 214 -7.63 17.94 0.50
C VAL A 214 -8.08 17.42 1.86
N LEU A 215 -8.28 18.31 2.80
CA LEU A 215 -8.84 17.98 4.11
C LEU A 215 -10.33 18.27 4.12
N ASP A 216 -11.14 17.22 4.23
CA ASP A 216 -12.56 17.36 4.50
C ASP A 216 -12.76 17.74 5.96
N ILE A 217 -13.50 18.81 6.17
CA ILE A 217 -13.78 19.38 7.49
C ILE A 217 -15.26 19.79 7.58
N HIS A 218 -15.90 19.44 8.69
CA HIS A 218 -17.28 19.85 8.95
C HIS A 218 -17.38 21.39 9.09
N GLU A 219 -18.48 21.98 8.59
CA GLU A 219 -18.70 23.42 8.59
C GLU A 219 -18.46 24.05 9.96
N ALA A 220 -19.03 23.48 11.03
CA ALA A 220 -18.86 24.00 12.40
C ALA A 220 -17.39 24.02 12.86
N ASP A 221 -16.58 23.04 12.46
CA ASP A 221 -15.16 22.98 12.79
C ASP A 221 -14.34 23.98 11.98
N ALA A 222 -14.74 24.24 10.74
CA ALA A 222 -14.13 25.24 9.86
C ALA A 222 -14.43 26.66 10.38
N GLU A 223 -15.69 26.95 10.69
CA GLU A 223 -16.12 28.25 11.25
C GLU A 223 -15.40 28.57 12.56
N ALA A 224 -15.31 27.60 13.48
CA ALA A 224 -14.60 27.76 14.76
C ALA A 224 -13.11 28.12 14.60
N ARG A 225 -12.54 27.88 13.40
CA ARG A 225 -11.14 28.15 13.05
C ARG A 225 -10.96 29.27 12.04
N GLY A 226 -12.06 29.88 11.59
CA GLY A 226 -12.05 30.95 10.58
C GLY A 226 -11.61 30.48 9.19
N LEU A 227 -11.82 29.19 8.87
CA LEU A 227 -11.51 28.59 7.58
C LEU A 227 -12.72 28.64 6.64
N LYS A 228 -12.44 28.85 5.37
CA LYS A 228 -13.40 28.77 4.27
C LYS A 228 -13.01 27.65 3.32
N ASP A 229 -13.96 27.24 2.50
CA ASP A 229 -13.71 26.26 1.45
C ASP A 229 -12.59 26.73 0.52
N GLY A 230 -11.62 25.86 0.22
CA GLY A 230 -10.44 26.15 -0.58
C GLY A 230 -9.28 26.86 0.15
N ASP A 231 -9.43 27.28 1.39
CA ASP A 231 -8.35 27.91 2.15
C ASP A 231 -7.20 26.93 2.43
N TRP A 232 -5.98 27.47 2.45
CA TRP A 232 -4.83 26.70 2.93
C TRP A 232 -4.88 26.57 4.45
N LEU A 233 -4.64 25.35 4.91
CA LEU A 233 -4.52 25.04 6.33
C LEU A 233 -3.24 24.26 6.61
N GLU A 234 -2.79 24.35 7.84
CA GLU A 234 -1.78 23.48 8.42
C GLU A 234 -2.49 22.49 9.32
N ILE A 235 -2.20 21.21 9.13
CA ILE A 235 -2.63 20.12 9.99
C ILE A 235 -1.41 19.53 10.70
N ALA A 236 -1.50 19.41 12.02
CA ALA A 236 -0.42 18.90 12.86
C ALA A 236 -0.90 17.81 13.81
N SER A 237 -0.04 16.85 14.06
CA SER A 237 -0.21 15.77 15.03
C SER A 237 0.99 15.70 16.00
N ARG A 238 1.11 14.59 16.74
CA ARG A 238 2.31 14.29 17.54
C ARG A 238 3.50 13.90 16.66
N ALA A 239 3.23 13.31 15.48
CA ALA A 239 4.26 12.81 14.56
C ALA A 239 4.87 13.93 13.68
N GLY A 240 4.07 14.92 13.29
CA GLY A 240 4.53 15.98 12.40
C GLY A 240 3.43 16.94 11.97
N GLN A 241 3.71 17.67 10.90
CA GLN A 241 2.77 18.62 10.32
C GLN A 241 2.89 18.68 8.80
N THR A 242 1.77 18.99 8.14
CA THR A 242 1.73 19.24 6.70
C THR A 242 0.70 20.30 6.37
N ARG A 243 0.59 20.68 5.09
CA ARG A 243 -0.35 21.70 4.62
C ARG A 243 -1.16 21.17 3.45
N MET A 244 -2.44 21.49 3.44
CA MET A 244 -3.36 21.14 2.36
C MET A 244 -4.51 22.15 2.28
N ARG A 245 -5.38 22.00 1.29
CA ARG A 245 -6.58 22.84 1.19
C ARG A 245 -7.73 22.26 2.00
N ALA A 246 -8.52 23.12 2.61
CA ALA A 246 -9.79 22.78 3.21
C ALA A 246 -10.83 22.47 2.13
N ARG A 247 -11.64 21.43 2.35
CA ARG A 247 -12.92 21.20 1.67
C ARG A 247 -14.00 21.07 2.72
N ILE A 248 -14.95 22.02 2.73
CA ILE A 248 -16.06 21.97 3.66
C ILE A 248 -17.04 20.89 3.21
N SER A 249 -17.41 19.98 4.10
CA SER A 249 -18.24 18.83 3.79
C SER A 249 -19.14 18.45 4.96
N ASP A 250 -20.40 18.16 4.65
CA ASP A 250 -21.36 17.61 5.59
C ASP A 250 -21.32 16.07 5.66
N ASP A 251 -20.47 15.43 4.83
CA ASP A 251 -20.33 13.97 4.79
C ASP A 251 -19.57 13.41 5.99
N ILE A 252 -18.92 14.29 6.77
CA ILE A 252 -18.18 13.92 7.99
C ILE A 252 -18.77 14.62 9.23
N PRO A 253 -18.80 13.94 10.37
CA PRO A 253 -19.31 14.55 11.61
C PRO A 253 -18.34 15.58 12.17
N ALA A 254 -18.86 16.57 12.89
CA ALA A 254 -18.05 17.52 13.65
C ALA A 254 -17.11 16.79 14.63
N GLY A 255 -15.87 17.29 14.76
CA GLY A 255 -14.81 16.66 15.55
C GLY A 255 -13.98 15.61 14.78
N VAL A 256 -14.38 15.27 13.56
CA VAL A 256 -13.64 14.36 12.66
C VAL A 256 -13.24 15.10 11.39
N VAL A 257 -12.06 14.79 10.87
CA VAL A 257 -11.57 15.28 9.58
C VAL A 257 -11.08 14.11 8.74
N TYR A 258 -11.16 14.23 7.41
CA TYR A 258 -10.77 13.18 6.49
C TYR A 258 -9.82 13.71 5.43
N THR A 259 -8.81 12.92 5.08
CA THR A 259 -7.96 13.19 3.92
C THR A 259 -7.52 11.92 3.22
N THR A 260 -6.94 12.08 2.05
CA THR A 260 -6.29 11.03 1.29
C THR A 260 -4.77 11.13 1.38
N PHE A 261 -4.03 10.18 0.80
CA PHE A 261 -2.56 10.12 0.82
C PHE A 261 -2.00 9.80 -0.57
N HIS A 262 -2.71 10.22 -1.60
CA HIS A 262 -2.36 9.87 -2.98
C HIS A 262 -1.28 10.77 -3.59
N HIS A 263 -1.05 11.94 -3.00
CA HIS A 263 -0.11 12.93 -3.53
C HIS A 263 1.09 13.13 -2.58
N PRO A 264 2.35 12.97 -3.06
CA PRO A 264 3.53 13.13 -2.21
C PRO A 264 3.70 14.56 -1.69
N ILE A 265 3.13 15.57 -2.39
CA ILE A 265 3.20 16.98 -1.97
C ILE A 265 2.43 17.22 -0.67
N SER A 266 1.29 16.58 -0.48
CA SER A 266 0.52 16.67 0.77
C SER A 266 1.24 16.00 1.94
N GLY A 267 2.02 14.94 1.65
CA GLY A 267 2.79 14.21 2.64
C GLY A 267 1.95 13.73 3.82
N THR A 268 0.72 13.26 3.59
CA THR A 268 -0.25 12.94 4.64
C THR A 268 0.34 12.03 5.73
N ASN A 269 1.18 11.07 5.37
CA ASN A 269 1.77 10.15 6.33
C ASN A 269 2.89 10.77 7.22
N VAL A 270 3.24 12.02 7.00
CA VAL A 270 4.07 12.80 7.96
C VAL A 270 3.33 13.01 9.29
N ILE A 271 1.99 13.07 9.25
CA ILE A 271 1.16 13.31 10.44
C ILE A 271 0.58 12.03 11.04
N THR A 272 0.65 10.88 10.36
CA THR A 272 0.24 9.60 10.96
C THR A 272 1.33 9.08 11.91
N THR A 273 0.90 8.38 12.96
CA THR A 273 1.80 7.84 13.98
C THR A 273 2.22 6.42 13.63
N ASP A 274 3.24 5.92 14.31
CA ASP A 274 3.76 4.55 14.21
C ASP A 274 2.97 3.54 15.05
N ASN A 275 1.83 3.94 15.60
CA ASN A 275 0.96 3.04 16.33
C ASN A 275 0.50 1.88 15.45
N SER A 276 0.59 0.68 16.00
CA SER A 276 0.18 -0.56 15.35
C SER A 276 -0.36 -1.56 16.37
N ASP A 277 -1.10 -2.56 15.91
CA ASP A 277 -1.48 -3.65 16.80
C ASP A 277 -0.25 -4.53 17.12
N TRP A 278 -0.25 -5.04 18.33
CA TRP A 278 0.87 -5.84 18.88
C TRP A 278 1.05 -7.21 18.22
N ALA A 279 0.01 -7.74 17.58
CA ALA A 279 0.02 -9.11 17.07
C ALA A 279 0.46 -9.20 15.61
N THR A 280 0.01 -8.25 14.78
CA THR A 280 0.23 -8.26 13.31
C THR A 280 1.00 -7.04 12.80
N ASN A 281 1.29 -6.08 13.68
CA ASN A 281 1.88 -4.78 13.33
C ASN A 281 1.06 -4.02 12.27
N CYS A 282 -0.27 -4.21 12.25
CA CYS A 282 -1.15 -3.48 11.35
C CYS A 282 -1.18 -2.01 11.74
N PRO A 283 -0.76 -1.07 10.88
CA PRO A 283 -0.67 0.35 11.21
C PRO A 283 -2.04 0.99 11.44
N GLU A 284 -2.11 1.91 12.40
CA GLU A 284 -3.33 2.61 12.78
C GLU A 284 -3.53 3.90 11.95
N TYR A 285 -3.67 3.79 10.64
CA TYR A 285 -3.86 4.94 9.73
C TYR A 285 -5.18 5.70 9.91
N LYS A 286 -6.16 5.07 10.57
CA LYS A 286 -7.54 5.56 10.59
C LYS A 286 -7.86 6.43 11.78
N VAL A 287 -6.94 6.57 12.72
CA VAL A 287 -7.12 7.38 13.91
C VAL A 287 -5.82 8.11 14.24
N THR A 288 -5.85 9.45 14.12
CA THR A 288 -4.75 10.31 14.54
C THR A 288 -5.34 11.59 15.14
N ALA A 289 -4.94 11.94 16.35
CA ALA A 289 -5.39 13.19 16.97
C ALA A 289 -4.62 14.38 16.38
N VAL A 290 -5.35 15.39 15.88
CA VAL A 290 -4.80 16.51 15.11
C VAL A 290 -5.31 17.87 15.57
N GLU A 291 -4.52 18.90 15.29
CA GLU A 291 -4.87 20.32 15.32
C GLU A 291 -4.83 20.89 13.91
N ILE A 292 -5.74 21.82 13.61
CA ILE A 292 -5.82 22.51 12.32
C ILE A 292 -5.78 24.01 12.53
N ARG A 293 -5.01 24.69 11.70
CA ARG A 293 -4.87 26.17 11.73
C ARG A 293 -4.88 26.72 10.31
N PRO A 294 -5.42 27.95 10.10
CA PRO A 294 -5.24 28.67 8.85
C PRO A 294 -3.76 28.81 8.50
N SER A 295 -3.42 28.70 7.22
CA SER A 295 -2.05 28.84 6.70
C SER A 295 -2.02 29.81 5.53
N SER A 296 -0.87 30.46 5.31
CA SER A 296 -0.70 31.45 4.24
C SER A 296 -0.27 30.86 2.89
N GLY A 297 -0.22 29.54 2.73
CA GLY A 297 0.13 28.91 1.45
C GLY A 297 0.72 27.50 1.56
N GLN A 298 1.00 26.91 0.41
CA GLN A 298 1.60 25.58 0.27
C GLN A 298 3.01 25.52 0.90
N VAL A 299 3.43 24.35 1.33
CA VAL A 299 4.84 24.09 1.69
C VAL A 299 5.65 24.18 0.40
N ALA A 300 6.74 24.94 0.43
CA ALA A 300 7.66 25.09 -0.70
C ALA A 300 8.47 23.81 -0.94
#